data_aa3f1132bfa85c52a2d7140a0f0431c2
#
_entry.id   aa3f1132bfa85c52a2d7140a0f0431c2
#
_cell.length_a   1.000
_cell.length_b   1.000
_cell.length_c   1.000
_cell.angle_alpha   90.00
_cell.angle_beta   90.00
_cell.angle_gamma   90.00
#
_symmetry.space_group_name_H-M   'P 1'
#
loop_
_entity.id
_entity.type
_entity.pdbx_description
1 polymer ?
#
loop_
_entity_poly.entity_id
_entity_poly.type
_entity_poly.pdbx_seq_one_letter_code
_entity_poly.pdbx_strand_id
1 'polypeptide(L)'
;MTLVPMRFKSYEWRYNPEEISFECEKNVRELYSPKGTAYVQNLGRKNRLIKGKGQLCGEDCHEQFEKLWEVFAEGTVGVLALPFIKPVYAVFEKLTVIGEPVPDMLTYSFVFRETMESERAEIQTRCIAGENECLWDISYRTRLEVETLLNLNPWIKQADEQLQEGRVIRLC
;
A
#
# COMPACT_ATOMS: atom_id res chain seq x y z
N MET A 1 29.54 8.98 2.01
CA MET A 1 28.28 8.55 1.38
C MET A 1 27.14 9.14 2.21
N THR A 2 26.34 10.01 1.62
CA THR A 2 25.14 10.56 2.27
C THR A 2 24.04 9.50 2.13
N LEU A 3 23.54 9.00 3.25
CA LEU A 3 22.38 8.10 3.25
C LEU A 3 21.14 8.87 2.78
N VAL A 4 20.37 8.27 1.90
CA VAL A 4 19.10 8.84 1.47
C VAL A 4 18.15 8.87 2.67
N PRO A 5 17.44 9.99 2.94
CA PRO A 5 16.50 10.06 4.06
C PRO A 5 15.34 9.10 3.83
N MET A 6 14.87 8.48 4.91
CA MET A 6 13.66 7.69 4.90
C MET A 6 12.47 8.59 4.59
N ARG A 7 11.54 8.13 3.77
CA ARG A 7 10.34 8.88 3.38
C ARG A 7 9.14 7.96 3.30
N PHE A 8 8.01 8.44 3.76
CA PHE A 8 6.72 7.77 3.55
C PHE A 8 5.67 8.80 3.19
N LYS A 9 5.06 8.69 2.01
CA LYS A 9 4.14 9.69 1.46
C LYS A 9 4.76 11.09 1.44
N SER A 10 4.12 12.05 2.14
CA SER A 10 4.57 13.44 2.30
C SER A 10 5.58 13.64 3.43
N TYR A 11 5.72 12.65 4.32
CA TYR A 11 6.63 12.75 5.46
C TYR A 11 8.04 12.28 5.11
N GLU A 12 9.02 13.13 5.40
CA GLU A 12 10.43 12.83 5.26
C GLU A 12 11.10 12.93 6.62
N TRP A 13 11.83 11.88 7.00
CA TRP A 13 12.58 11.87 8.26
C TRP A 13 13.79 12.80 8.17
N ARG A 14 13.86 13.78 9.05
CA ARG A 14 15.02 14.68 9.14
C ARG A 14 16.30 13.91 9.46
N TYR A 15 16.20 12.95 10.34
CA TYR A 15 17.24 11.99 10.69
C TYR A 15 16.65 10.58 10.51
N ASN A 16 17.38 9.72 9.82
CA ASN A 16 16.95 8.34 9.67
C ASN A 16 16.81 7.67 11.04
N PRO A 17 15.84 6.74 11.20
CA PRO A 17 15.72 5.95 12.41
C PRO A 17 17.03 5.23 12.76
N GLU A 18 17.31 5.08 14.05
CA GLU A 18 18.52 4.41 14.56
C GLU A 18 18.56 2.94 14.19
N GLU A 19 17.40 2.30 14.21
CA GLU A 19 17.23 0.88 13.88
C GLU A 19 16.14 0.74 12.81
N ILE A 20 16.46 -0.05 11.78
CA ILE A 20 15.48 -0.50 10.78
C ILE A 20 15.71 -1.98 10.56
N SER A 21 14.70 -2.79 10.82
CA SER A 21 14.72 -4.24 10.63
C SER A 21 13.71 -4.69 9.59
N PHE A 22 14.07 -5.73 8.85
CA PHE A 22 13.23 -6.36 7.84
C PHE A 22 12.93 -7.79 8.23
N GLU A 23 11.67 -8.10 8.37
CA GLU A 23 11.22 -9.45 8.57
C GLU A 23 10.61 -9.99 7.28
N CYS A 24 11.25 -11.01 6.72
CA CYS A 24 10.78 -11.71 5.52
C CYS A 24 10.49 -13.15 5.88
N GLU A 25 9.24 -13.55 5.81
CA GLU A 25 8.83 -14.92 6.10
C GLU A 25 8.20 -15.58 4.86
N LYS A 26 8.41 -16.88 4.75
CA LYS A 26 7.68 -17.73 3.82
C LYS A 26 6.51 -18.39 4.54
N ASN A 27 5.39 -18.51 3.86
CA ASN A 27 4.29 -19.32 4.34
C ASN A 27 4.58 -20.76 3.96
N VAL A 28 5.02 -21.56 4.93
CA VAL A 28 5.35 -22.97 4.74
C VAL A 28 4.42 -23.84 5.56
N ARG A 29 4.03 -24.97 5.00
CA ARG A 29 3.21 -25.99 5.69
C ARG A 29 3.94 -27.32 5.65
N GLU A 30 4.04 -27.97 6.79
CA GLU A 30 4.52 -29.34 6.89
C GLU A 30 3.35 -30.31 6.71
N LEU A 31 3.53 -31.24 5.81
CA LEU A 31 2.59 -32.33 5.55
C LEU A 31 3.28 -33.64 5.90
N TYR A 32 2.67 -34.41 6.77
CA TYR A 32 3.20 -35.71 7.18
C TYR A 32 2.58 -36.83 6.32
N SER A 33 3.44 -37.62 5.70
CA SER A 33 3.01 -38.84 5.03
C SER A 33 2.71 -39.93 6.07
N PRO A 34 1.78 -40.86 5.83
CA PRO A 34 1.53 -42.01 6.67
C PRO A 34 2.77 -42.89 6.90
N LYS A 35 3.78 -42.78 6.02
CA LYS A 35 5.07 -43.48 6.14
C LYS A 35 6.14 -42.72 6.94
N GLY A 36 5.77 -41.64 7.65
CA GLY A 36 6.66 -40.88 8.54
C GLY A 36 7.57 -39.84 7.86
N THR A 37 7.44 -39.63 6.55
CA THR A 37 8.24 -38.63 5.85
C THR A 37 7.49 -37.28 5.85
N ALA A 38 8.14 -36.24 6.34
CA ALA A 38 7.60 -34.89 6.31
C ALA A 38 7.91 -34.21 4.95
N TYR A 39 6.89 -33.58 4.35
CA TYR A 39 7.03 -32.72 3.18
C TYR A 39 6.79 -31.27 3.56
N VAL A 40 7.68 -30.39 3.14
CA VAL A 40 7.50 -28.95 3.32
C VAL A 40 6.91 -28.36 2.04
N GLN A 41 5.69 -27.89 2.13
CA GLN A 41 5.02 -27.17 1.04
C GLN A 41 5.22 -25.67 1.23
N ASN A 42 5.77 -25.00 0.22
CA ASN A 42 5.88 -23.54 0.19
C ASN A 42 4.58 -22.95 -0.40
N LEU A 43 3.83 -22.22 0.42
CA LEU A 43 2.57 -21.58 0.06
C LEU A 43 2.75 -20.12 -0.38
N GLY A 44 4.01 -19.68 -0.60
CA GLY A 44 4.31 -18.33 -1.01
C GLY A 44 5.02 -17.50 0.06
N ARG A 45 5.13 -16.21 -0.19
CA ARG A 45 5.78 -15.25 0.71
C ARG A 45 4.72 -14.50 1.53
N LYS A 46 4.95 -14.33 2.81
CA LYS A 46 4.20 -13.37 3.62
C LYS A 46 4.63 -11.94 3.27
N ASN A 47 3.75 -10.98 3.51
CA ASN A 47 4.10 -9.57 3.37
C ASN A 47 5.23 -9.22 4.34
N ARG A 48 6.23 -8.49 3.84
CA ARG A 48 7.36 -8.07 4.67
C ARG A 48 6.89 -7.11 5.76
N LEU A 49 7.46 -7.26 6.95
CA LEU A 49 7.34 -6.29 8.03
C LEU A 49 8.63 -5.48 8.12
N ILE A 50 8.45 -4.17 8.15
CA ILE A 50 9.54 -3.22 8.30
C ILE A 50 9.31 -2.54 9.64
N LYS A 51 10.17 -2.84 10.60
CA LYS A 51 10.11 -2.31 11.95
C LYS A 51 11.29 -1.41 12.20
N GLY A 52 11.11 -0.41 13.01
CA GLY A 52 12.21 0.45 13.39
C GLY A 52 11.95 1.24 14.65
N LYS A 53 13.03 1.82 15.15
CA LYS A 53 13.04 2.71 16.29
C LYS A 53 13.88 3.94 15.95
N GLY A 54 13.40 5.10 16.37
CA GLY A 54 14.11 6.35 16.13
C GLY A 54 13.81 7.38 17.20
N GLN A 55 14.49 8.49 17.08
CA GLN A 55 14.32 9.64 17.96
C GLN A 55 14.01 10.87 17.11
N LEU A 56 13.06 11.66 17.56
CA LEU A 56 12.81 13.01 17.07
C LEU A 56 13.48 13.96 18.06
N CYS A 57 14.39 14.78 17.56
CA CYS A 57 15.19 15.67 18.38
C CYS A 57 15.01 17.13 17.96
N GLY A 58 15.10 18.02 18.94
CA GLY A 58 15.01 19.46 18.76
C GLY A 58 13.75 20.05 19.39
N GLU A 59 13.71 21.36 19.52
CA GLU A 59 12.57 22.10 20.08
C GLU A 59 11.25 21.82 19.32
N ASP A 60 11.35 21.41 18.05
CA ASP A 60 10.27 21.08 17.15
C ASP A 60 9.89 19.57 17.15
N CYS A 61 10.40 18.76 18.09
CA CYS A 61 10.19 17.30 18.11
C CYS A 61 8.70 16.92 18.20
N HIS A 62 7.89 17.71 18.89
CA HIS A 62 6.44 17.52 18.96
C HIS A 62 5.74 17.77 17.63
N GLU A 63 6.11 18.86 16.93
CA GLU A 63 5.55 19.15 15.60
C GLU A 63 5.95 18.06 14.57
N GLN A 64 7.18 17.57 14.67
CA GLN A 64 7.63 16.45 13.83
C GLN A 64 6.78 15.19 14.10
N PHE A 65 6.48 14.93 15.38
CA PHE A 65 5.63 13.79 15.75
C PHE A 65 4.20 13.96 15.29
N GLU A 66 3.61 15.16 15.39
CA GLU A 66 2.25 15.45 14.89
C GLU A 66 2.14 15.17 13.39
N LYS A 67 3.11 15.63 12.59
CA LYS A 67 3.15 15.34 11.15
C LYS A 67 3.28 13.83 10.87
N LEU A 68 4.07 13.12 11.67
CA LEU A 68 4.20 11.67 11.57
C LEU A 68 2.88 10.96 11.94
N TRP A 69 2.19 11.48 12.96
CA TRP A 69 0.89 11.00 13.39
C TRP A 69 -0.19 11.22 12.33
N GLU A 70 -0.22 12.38 11.68
CA GLU A 70 -1.14 12.67 10.58
C GLU A 70 -1.04 11.63 9.47
N VAL A 71 0.19 11.36 9.03
CA VAL A 71 0.46 10.36 7.99
C VAL A 71 0.09 8.95 8.44
N PHE A 72 0.27 8.62 9.73
CA PHE A 72 -0.18 7.36 10.31
C PHE A 72 -1.72 7.28 10.34
N ALA A 73 -2.38 8.36 10.75
CA ALA A 73 -3.85 8.42 10.88
C ALA A 73 -4.59 8.32 9.53
N GLU A 74 -3.96 8.71 8.42
CA GLU A 74 -4.53 8.50 7.08
C GLU A 74 -4.81 7.03 6.77
N GLY A 75 -4.04 6.09 7.33
CA GLY A 75 -4.26 4.65 7.22
C GLY A 75 -4.19 4.06 5.81
N THR A 76 -3.85 4.86 4.80
CA THR A 76 -3.82 4.43 3.39
C THR A 76 -2.44 3.91 2.97
N VAL A 77 -2.42 3.12 1.90
CA VAL A 77 -1.18 2.64 1.28
C VAL A 77 -0.36 3.82 0.78
N GLY A 78 0.94 3.78 0.99
CA GLY A 78 1.89 4.75 0.49
C GLY A 78 3.20 4.12 0.06
N VAL A 79 4.01 4.90 -0.67
CA VAL A 79 5.37 4.50 -1.02
C VAL A 79 6.29 4.77 0.17
N LEU A 80 6.93 3.72 0.66
CA LEU A 80 7.96 3.78 1.68
C LEU A 80 9.33 3.69 1.00
N ALA A 81 10.10 4.76 1.05
CA ALA A 81 11.47 4.81 0.59
C ALA A 81 12.42 4.68 1.79
N LEU A 82 13.37 3.79 1.66
CA LEU A 82 14.34 3.44 2.70
C LEU A 82 15.76 3.65 2.18
N PRO A 83 16.74 3.97 3.06
CA PRO A 83 18.10 4.37 2.62
C PRO A 83 18.88 3.27 1.88
N PHE A 84 18.48 2.00 2.01
CA PHE A 84 19.26 0.85 1.49
C PHE A 84 18.43 -0.18 0.72
N ILE A 85 17.13 0.06 0.52
CA ILE A 85 16.23 -0.83 -0.23
C ILE A 85 15.43 -0.03 -1.25
N LYS A 86 15.06 -0.70 -2.33
CA LYS A 86 14.14 -0.12 -3.31
C LYS A 86 12.83 0.27 -2.64
N PRO A 87 12.23 1.39 -3.01
CA PRO A 87 10.93 1.81 -2.49
C PRO A 87 9.90 0.69 -2.59
N VAL A 88 9.09 0.55 -1.56
CA VAL A 88 8.04 -0.46 -1.46
C VAL A 88 6.71 0.18 -1.11
N TYR A 89 5.62 -0.41 -1.58
CA TYR A 89 4.30 -0.02 -1.12
C TYR A 89 4.05 -0.61 0.26
N ALA A 90 3.63 0.21 1.20
CA ALA A 90 3.41 -0.19 2.58
C ALA A 90 2.22 0.54 3.21
N VAL A 91 1.66 -0.09 4.24
CA VAL A 91 0.72 0.53 5.17
C VAL A 91 1.44 0.79 6.47
N PHE A 92 1.25 1.95 7.05
CA PHE A 92 1.75 2.28 8.36
C PHE A 92 0.86 1.61 9.42
N GLU A 93 1.30 0.44 9.91
CA GLU A 93 0.49 -0.44 10.74
C GLU A 93 0.49 -0.05 12.22
N LYS A 94 1.63 0.41 12.72
CA LYS A 94 1.78 0.73 14.15
C LYS A 94 2.77 1.87 14.37
N LEU A 95 2.40 2.80 15.22
CA LEU A 95 3.25 3.85 15.75
C LEU A 95 3.15 3.83 17.28
N THR A 96 4.28 3.83 17.96
CA THR A 96 4.34 3.77 19.42
C THR A 96 5.38 4.77 19.94
N VAL A 97 5.00 5.59 20.88
CA VAL A 97 5.94 6.43 21.64
C VAL A 97 6.52 5.59 22.77
N ILE A 98 7.83 5.66 22.96
CA ILE A 98 8.56 4.85 23.92
C ILE A 98 9.32 5.78 24.86
N GLY A 99 9.33 5.44 26.15
CA GLY A 99 10.14 6.12 27.15
C GLY A 99 9.42 7.25 27.90
N GLU A 100 10.16 7.91 28.76
CA GLU A 100 9.68 9.04 29.52
C GLU A 100 9.75 10.32 28.67
N PRO A 101 8.82 11.27 28.88
CA PRO A 101 8.87 12.55 28.20
C PRO A 101 10.13 13.32 28.64
N VAL A 102 11.00 13.60 27.69
CA VAL A 102 12.18 14.44 27.88
C VAL A 102 12.00 15.68 27.02
N PRO A 103 12.31 16.89 27.52
CA PRO A 103 12.31 18.08 26.68
C PRO A 103 13.17 17.85 25.43
N ASP A 104 12.71 18.31 24.29
CA ASP A 104 13.42 18.31 23.01
C ASP A 104 13.82 16.93 22.45
N MET A 105 13.27 15.84 22.99
CA MET A 105 13.52 14.50 22.48
C MET A 105 12.31 13.58 22.68
N LEU A 106 11.89 12.90 21.60
CA LEU A 106 10.82 11.92 21.61
C LEU A 106 11.29 10.64 20.94
N THR A 107 11.28 9.53 21.66
CA THR A 107 11.62 8.21 21.13
C THR A 107 10.36 7.51 20.66
N TYR A 108 10.40 6.94 19.46
CA TYR A 108 9.27 6.24 18.86
C TYR A 108 9.71 4.92 18.20
N SER A 109 8.77 4.02 18.05
CA SER A 109 8.91 2.85 17.20
C SER A 109 7.77 2.77 16.21
N PHE A 110 8.04 2.16 15.08
CA PHE A 110 7.08 2.02 13.99
C PHE A 110 7.10 0.62 13.40
N VAL A 111 5.98 0.27 12.78
CA VAL A 111 5.83 -0.94 12.00
C VAL A 111 5.13 -0.57 10.70
N PHE A 112 5.75 -0.86 9.58
CA PHE A 112 5.15 -0.84 8.26
C PHE A 112 4.95 -2.28 7.79
N ARG A 113 3.82 -2.54 7.18
CA ARG A 113 3.56 -3.80 6.48
C ARG A 113 3.60 -3.54 5.00
N GLU A 114 4.52 -4.22 4.30
CA GLU A 114 4.52 -4.23 2.85
C GLU A 114 3.17 -4.75 2.36
N THR A 115 2.62 -4.08 1.39
CA THR A 115 1.50 -4.59 0.63
C THR A 115 1.96 -4.76 -0.80
N MET A 116 1.59 -5.88 -1.41
CA MET A 116 1.53 -5.84 -2.86
C MET A 116 0.38 -4.90 -3.15
N GLU A 117 0.69 -3.75 -3.73
CA GLU A 117 -0.32 -3.09 -4.50
C GLU A 117 -0.73 -4.13 -5.56
N SER A 118 -1.73 -4.95 -5.23
CA SER A 118 -2.60 -5.39 -6.29
C SER A 118 -3.02 -4.08 -6.89
N GLU A 119 -2.48 -3.78 -8.08
CA GLU A 119 -2.92 -2.65 -8.85
C GLU A 119 -4.22 -2.13 -8.24
N ARG A 120 -4.12 -1.15 -7.30
CA ARG A 120 -5.18 -0.20 -7.24
C ARG A 120 -5.15 0.28 -8.66
N ALA A 121 -5.99 -0.35 -9.46
CA ALA A 121 -6.46 0.32 -10.64
C ALA A 121 -6.52 1.76 -10.18
N GLU A 122 -5.63 2.61 -10.69
CA GLU A 122 -5.84 4.04 -10.64
C GLU A 122 -7.32 4.09 -10.75
N ILE A 123 -8.02 4.75 -9.83
CA ILE A 123 -9.47 4.83 -9.95
C ILE A 123 -9.61 5.46 -11.31
N GLN A 124 -9.69 4.58 -12.31
CA GLN A 124 -9.82 5.00 -13.69
C GLN A 124 -11.20 5.57 -13.68
N THR A 125 -11.25 6.87 -13.45
CA THR A 125 -12.51 7.61 -13.47
C THR A 125 -13.16 7.49 -14.84
N ARG A 126 -12.38 7.03 -15.82
CA ARG A 126 -12.78 6.88 -17.21
C ARG A 126 -11.99 5.77 -17.88
N CYS A 127 -12.60 5.04 -18.77
CA CYS A 127 -11.91 4.15 -19.71
C CYS A 127 -12.32 4.48 -21.15
N ILE A 128 -11.56 3.97 -22.09
CA ILE A 128 -11.84 4.11 -23.52
C ILE A 128 -12.36 2.77 -24.00
N ALA A 129 -13.48 2.78 -24.71
CA ALA A 129 -14.03 1.59 -25.36
C ALA A 129 -13.11 1.17 -26.53
N GLY A 130 -12.80 -0.10 -26.59
CA GLY A 130 -12.06 -0.72 -27.69
C GLY A 130 -12.98 -1.05 -28.88
N GLU A 131 -12.38 -1.67 -29.89
CA GLU A 131 -13.10 -2.13 -31.07
C GLU A 131 -14.11 -3.24 -30.69
N ASN A 132 -15.39 -3.06 -31.05
CA ASN A 132 -16.48 -3.99 -30.79
C ASN A 132 -16.75 -4.29 -29.30
N GLU A 133 -16.28 -3.49 -28.37
CA GLU A 133 -16.59 -3.63 -26.93
C GLU A 133 -18.03 -3.16 -26.61
N CYS A 134 -18.66 -3.82 -25.65
CA CYS A 134 -19.90 -3.40 -25.01
C CYS A 134 -19.68 -3.14 -23.50
N LEU A 135 -20.73 -2.68 -22.77
CA LEU A 135 -20.59 -2.43 -21.33
C LEU A 135 -20.32 -3.69 -20.51
N TRP A 136 -20.69 -4.86 -20.97
CA TRP A 136 -20.35 -6.12 -20.30
C TRP A 136 -18.84 -6.36 -20.33
N ASP A 137 -18.17 -6.12 -21.46
CA ASP A 137 -16.72 -6.27 -21.58
C ASP A 137 -16.00 -5.31 -20.66
N ILE A 138 -16.50 -4.07 -20.59
CA ILE A 138 -15.95 -3.05 -19.68
C ILE A 138 -16.18 -3.44 -18.23
N SER A 139 -17.35 -3.98 -17.88
CA SER A 139 -17.67 -4.49 -16.55
C SER A 139 -16.68 -5.59 -16.11
N TYR A 140 -16.43 -6.57 -16.99
CA TYR A 140 -15.44 -7.62 -16.72
C TYR A 140 -14.02 -7.07 -16.50
N ARG A 141 -13.62 -6.11 -17.33
CA ARG A 141 -12.29 -5.52 -17.27
C ARG A 141 -12.10 -4.64 -16.03
N THR A 142 -13.12 -3.85 -15.66
CA THR A 142 -13.06 -2.89 -14.57
C THR A 142 -13.57 -3.44 -13.23
N ARG A 143 -14.21 -4.61 -13.23
CA ARG A 143 -14.90 -5.23 -12.09
C ARG A 143 -15.98 -4.34 -11.47
N LEU A 144 -16.57 -3.45 -12.27
CA LEU A 144 -17.72 -2.65 -11.89
C LEU A 144 -19.01 -3.31 -12.37
N GLU A 145 -20.06 -3.19 -11.58
CA GLU A 145 -21.37 -3.69 -11.97
C GLU A 145 -21.93 -2.92 -13.18
N VAL A 146 -22.54 -3.64 -14.10
CA VAL A 146 -23.09 -3.07 -15.34
C VAL A 146 -24.14 -2.00 -15.06
N GLU A 147 -24.95 -2.19 -14.01
CA GLU A 147 -25.94 -1.18 -13.60
C GLU A 147 -25.29 0.13 -13.16
N THR A 148 -24.17 0.04 -12.46
CA THR A 148 -23.38 1.23 -12.07
C THR A 148 -22.84 1.94 -13.30
N LEU A 149 -22.32 1.20 -14.27
CA LEU A 149 -21.81 1.76 -15.52
C LEU A 149 -22.92 2.42 -16.36
N LEU A 150 -24.11 1.84 -16.43
CA LEU A 150 -25.28 2.43 -17.08
C LEU A 150 -25.70 3.74 -16.41
N ASN A 151 -25.74 3.77 -15.07
CA ASN A 151 -26.10 4.97 -14.31
C ASN A 151 -25.10 6.13 -14.53
N LEU A 152 -23.82 5.80 -14.63
CA LEU A 152 -22.76 6.78 -14.87
C LEU A 152 -22.70 7.25 -16.33
N ASN A 153 -23.28 6.49 -17.26
CA ASN A 153 -23.27 6.77 -18.69
C ASN A 153 -24.70 6.72 -19.28
N PRO A 154 -25.60 7.65 -18.93
CA PRO A 154 -27.02 7.60 -19.26
C PRO A 154 -27.32 7.70 -20.77
N TRP A 155 -26.30 7.97 -21.58
CA TRP A 155 -26.40 7.96 -23.04
C TRP A 155 -26.35 6.53 -23.64
N ILE A 156 -25.92 5.51 -22.86
CA ILE A 156 -25.97 4.09 -23.25
C ILE A 156 -27.29 3.55 -22.77
N LYS A 157 -28.11 3.04 -23.70
CA LYS A 157 -29.46 2.55 -23.39
C LYS A 157 -29.48 1.07 -23.03
N GLN A 158 -28.60 0.29 -23.62
CA GLN A 158 -28.51 -1.16 -23.43
C GLN A 158 -27.05 -1.57 -23.19
N ALA A 159 -26.87 -2.50 -22.27
CA ALA A 159 -25.51 -2.93 -21.87
C ALA A 159 -24.77 -3.77 -22.93
N ASP A 160 -25.52 -4.35 -23.84
CA ASP A 160 -25.06 -5.15 -24.98
C ASP A 160 -24.88 -4.33 -26.28
N GLU A 161 -25.19 -3.04 -26.21
CA GLU A 161 -24.96 -2.13 -27.35
C GLU A 161 -23.47 -2.00 -27.62
N GLN A 162 -23.08 -2.20 -28.89
CA GLN A 162 -21.69 -1.99 -29.32
C GLN A 162 -21.32 -0.51 -29.18
N LEU A 163 -20.26 -0.29 -28.43
CA LEU A 163 -19.74 1.05 -28.20
C LEU A 163 -18.84 1.46 -29.38
N GLN A 164 -18.88 2.72 -29.70
CA GLN A 164 -17.98 3.27 -30.71
C GLN A 164 -16.55 3.23 -30.16
N GLU A 165 -15.60 2.71 -30.95
CA GLU A 165 -14.20 2.71 -30.62
C GLU A 165 -13.69 4.12 -30.26
N GLY A 166 -12.88 4.22 -29.22
CA GLY A 166 -12.37 5.50 -28.72
C GLY A 166 -13.35 6.27 -27.83
N ARG A 167 -14.57 5.74 -27.60
CA ARG A 167 -15.55 6.41 -26.75
C ARG A 167 -15.13 6.36 -25.28
N VAL A 168 -15.22 7.50 -24.61
CA VAL A 168 -14.89 7.60 -23.18
C VAL A 168 -16.09 7.18 -22.34
N ILE A 169 -15.88 6.19 -21.48
CA ILE A 169 -16.84 5.64 -20.52
C ILE A 169 -16.46 6.10 -19.12
N ARG A 170 -17.42 6.64 -18.37
CA ARG A 170 -17.22 7.02 -16.97
C ARG A 170 -17.33 5.79 -16.07
N LEU A 171 -16.40 5.68 -15.12
CA LEU A 171 -16.32 4.56 -14.17
C LEU A 171 -16.65 4.98 -12.74
N CYS A 172 -16.64 6.27 -12.45
CA CYS A 172 -17.07 6.89 -11.17
C CYS A 172 -17.54 8.33 -11.40
#